data_d2b77bafa0e8e2b7c1798edc455b733b
#
_entry.id   d2b77bafa0e8e2b7c1798edc455b733b
#
_cell.length_a   1.000
_cell.length_b   1.000
_cell.length_c   1.000
_cell.angle_alpha   90.00
_cell.angle_beta   90.00
_cell.angle_gamma   90.00
#
_symmetry.space_group_name_H-M   'P 1'
#
loop_
_entity.id
_entity.type
_entity.pdbx_description
1 polymer ?
#
loop_
_entity_poly.entity_id
_entity_poly.type
_entity_poly.pdbx_seq_one_letter_code
_entity_poly.pdbx_strand_id
1 'polypeptide(L)'
;MGGHAEAMLSGTGHDIRLLGLDRDPEALRRAGHRLAVFADRVRLAHANFLALADVARAHGVTSARAILLDLGVSSYQIEESGRGFTFQAVEPLDMRLDPGAGEPAAALLNRLPEDELARIIFEYGEEVHARRIARAIVRRRPLATTGDLVAAVRGAVPRKAWPRRLHVATKTFQAVRMAVNDETGALRQTLPQAAALLDSGARLGVISFHSGEDRIVKQTFRSMTAEYAELEPSPLTPGVDEVRANPRARSAKLRVLERLQ
;
A
#
# COMPACT_ATOMS: atom_id res chain seq x y z
N MET A 1 10.32 5.15 0.29
CA MET A 1 11.37 6.09 0.73
C MET A 1 12.75 5.71 0.17
N GLY A 2 12.79 5.05 -0.96
CA GLY A 2 13.96 4.78 -1.78
C GLY A 2 14.86 3.61 -1.39
N GLY A 3 14.56 2.83 -0.34
CA GLY A 3 15.43 1.73 0.08
C GLY A 3 15.55 0.61 -0.95
N HIS A 4 14.45 0.14 -1.52
CA HIS A 4 14.48 -0.84 -2.62
C HIS A 4 15.16 -0.27 -3.87
N ALA A 5 14.91 1.00 -4.21
CA ALA A 5 15.55 1.68 -5.33
C ALA A 5 17.08 1.77 -5.15
N GLU A 6 17.53 2.14 -3.95
CA GLU A 6 18.95 2.18 -3.61
C GLU A 6 19.60 0.79 -3.72
N ALA A 7 18.95 -0.25 -3.19
CA ALA A 7 19.47 -1.63 -3.28
C ALA A 7 19.57 -2.11 -4.74
N MET A 8 18.58 -1.82 -5.57
CA MET A 8 18.60 -2.15 -6.99
C MET A 8 19.74 -1.43 -7.71
N LEU A 9 19.90 -0.12 -7.50
CA LEU A 9 20.94 0.70 -8.16
C LEU A 9 22.34 0.36 -7.71
N SER A 10 22.52 -0.06 -6.45
CA SER A 10 23.81 -0.50 -5.90
C SER A 10 24.20 -1.91 -6.33
N GLY A 11 23.21 -2.80 -6.51
CA GLY A 11 23.45 -4.20 -6.89
C GLY A 11 23.57 -4.46 -8.40
N THR A 12 23.34 -3.44 -9.23
CA THR A 12 23.33 -3.54 -10.70
C THR A 12 24.39 -2.63 -11.31
N GLY A 13 24.82 -2.94 -12.56
CA GLY A 13 25.79 -2.13 -13.30
C GLY A 13 25.31 -0.68 -13.55
N HIS A 14 26.21 0.16 -14.04
CA HIS A 14 25.96 1.60 -14.28
C HIS A 14 24.91 1.91 -15.36
N ASP A 15 24.50 0.92 -16.15
CA ASP A 15 23.59 1.11 -17.29
C ASP A 15 22.10 1.11 -16.91
N ILE A 16 21.77 0.86 -15.62
CA ILE A 16 20.38 0.83 -15.17
C ILE A 16 19.91 2.23 -14.81
N ARG A 17 18.79 2.63 -15.41
CA ARG A 17 18.04 3.83 -15.07
C ARG A 17 16.78 3.43 -14.32
N LEU A 18 16.39 4.23 -13.32
CA LEU A 18 15.24 4.00 -12.47
C LEU A 18 14.24 5.16 -12.60
N LEU A 19 12.98 4.80 -12.86
CA LEU A 19 11.84 5.70 -12.70
C LEU A 19 11.08 5.28 -11.46
N GLY A 20 11.06 6.15 -10.44
CA GLY A 20 10.34 5.92 -9.19
C GLY A 20 9.08 6.78 -9.11
N LEU A 21 7.95 6.17 -8.76
CA LEU A 21 6.68 6.85 -8.55
C LEU A 21 6.30 6.75 -7.07
N ASP A 22 5.85 7.85 -6.50
CA ASP A 22 5.15 7.87 -5.22
C ASP A 22 4.07 8.97 -5.25
N ARG A 23 2.96 8.71 -4.60
CA ARG A 23 1.90 9.71 -4.47
C ARG A 23 2.08 10.63 -3.26
N ASP A 24 3.03 10.30 -2.35
CA ASP A 24 3.37 11.10 -1.19
C ASP A 24 4.57 12.01 -1.53
N PRO A 25 4.39 13.34 -1.63
CA PRO A 25 5.47 14.27 -1.96
C PRO A 25 6.62 14.23 -0.94
N GLU A 26 6.33 13.93 0.33
CA GLU A 26 7.39 13.82 1.35
C GLU A 26 8.19 12.51 1.19
N ALA A 27 7.53 11.42 0.79
CA ALA A 27 8.24 10.17 0.45
C ALA A 27 9.19 10.38 -0.73
N LEU A 28 8.77 11.13 -1.76
CA LEU A 28 9.62 11.50 -2.89
C LEU A 28 10.79 12.39 -2.48
N ARG A 29 10.58 13.39 -1.64
CA ARG A 29 11.64 14.26 -1.13
C ARG A 29 12.71 13.43 -0.40
N ARG A 30 12.30 12.53 0.49
CA ARG A 30 13.21 11.62 1.23
C ARG A 30 13.92 10.65 0.30
N ALA A 31 13.20 10.09 -0.69
CA ALA A 31 13.80 9.24 -1.71
C ALA A 31 14.85 10.00 -2.54
N GLY A 32 14.56 11.23 -2.94
CA GLY A 32 15.50 12.10 -3.65
C GLY A 32 16.80 12.34 -2.88
N HIS A 33 16.71 12.61 -1.58
CA HIS A 33 17.91 12.73 -0.73
C HIS A 33 18.71 11.43 -0.66
N ARG A 34 18.04 10.29 -0.45
CA ARG A 34 18.69 8.97 -0.36
C ARG A 34 19.37 8.58 -1.68
N LEU A 35 18.73 8.87 -2.79
CA LEU A 35 19.18 8.47 -4.13
C LEU A 35 20.08 9.53 -4.80
N ALA A 36 20.48 10.60 -4.10
CA ALA A 36 21.26 11.69 -4.66
C ALA A 36 22.58 11.23 -5.31
N VAL A 37 23.20 10.19 -4.77
CA VAL A 37 24.42 9.59 -5.31
C VAL A 37 24.22 8.90 -6.69
N PHE A 38 22.98 8.69 -7.09
CA PHE A 38 22.56 8.07 -8.35
C PHE A 38 21.80 9.04 -9.26
N ALA A 39 21.94 10.38 -9.04
CA ALA A 39 21.06 11.41 -9.61
C ALA A 39 20.89 11.34 -11.14
N ASP A 40 21.94 10.98 -11.88
CA ASP A 40 21.94 10.85 -13.34
C ASP A 40 21.17 9.62 -13.85
N ARG A 41 20.94 8.64 -12.98
CA ARG A 41 20.24 7.39 -13.29
C ARG A 41 18.83 7.33 -12.71
N VAL A 42 18.41 8.32 -11.93
CA VAL A 42 17.13 8.32 -11.22
C VAL A 42 16.23 9.44 -11.71
N ARG A 43 14.99 9.10 -11.97
CA ARG A 43 13.87 10.04 -12.13
C ARG A 43 12.80 9.71 -11.11
N LEU A 44 12.32 10.72 -10.40
CA LEU A 44 11.23 10.57 -9.42
C LEU A 44 10.02 11.37 -9.90
N ALA A 45 8.85 10.76 -9.89
CA ALA A 45 7.60 11.35 -10.33
C ALA A 45 6.55 11.33 -9.21
N HIS A 46 5.94 12.49 -8.93
CA HIS A 46 4.80 12.59 -8.03
C HIS A 46 3.54 12.11 -8.76
N ALA A 47 3.18 10.86 -8.56
CA ALA A 47 2.03 10.24 -9.20
C ALA A 47 1.53 9.03 -8.41
N ASN A 48 0.24 8.75 -8.52
CA ASN A 48 -0.30 7.46 -8.16
C ASN A 48 0.18 6.41 -9.17
N PHE A 49 0.54 5.22 -8.72
CA PHE A 49 0.93 4.11 -9.60
C PHE A 49 -0.18 3.73 -10.60
N LEU A 50 -1.43 4.13 -10.35
CA LEU A 50 -2.53 4.04 -11.33
C LEU A 50 -2.19 4.71 -12.68
N ALA A 51 -1.37 5.75 -12.66
CA ALA A 51 -0.91 6.47 -13.86
C ALA A 51 0.43 5.91 -14.41
N LEU A 52 0.84 4.70 -14.02
CA LEU A 52 2.15 4.12 -14.35
C LEU A 52 2.47 4.20 -15.84
N ALA A 53 1.54 3.79 -16.72
CA ALA A 53 1.78 3.77 -18.16
C ALA A 53 1.96 5.18 -18.75
N ASP A 54 1.17 6.15 -18.27
CA ASP A 54 1.23 7.53 -18.75
C ASP A 54 2.52 8.22 -18.26
N VAL A 55 2.89 8.01 -17.00
CA VAL A 55 4.14 8.54 -16.43
C VAL A 55 5.35 7.91 -17.12
N ALA A 56 5.36 6.59 -17.35
CA ALA A 56 6.41 5.91 -18.09
C ALA A 56 6.58 6.54 -19.49
N ARG A 57 5.49 6.70 -20.24
CA ARG A 57 5.49 7.32 -21.56
C ARG A 57 6.02 8.76 -21.53
N ALA A 58 5.58 9.57 -20.56
CA ALA A 58 6.03 10.97 -20.39
C ALA A 58 7.54 11.08 -20.12
N HIS A 59 8.13 10.05 -19.50
CA HIS A 59 9.57 9.96 -19.23
C HIS A 59 10.36 9.19 -20.31
N GLY A 60 9.73 8.84 -21.45
CA GLY A 60 10.36 8.12 -22.55
C GLY A 60 10.64 6.64 -22.27
N VAL A 61 9.98 6.07 -21.27
CA VAL A 61 10.07 4.64 -20.92
C VAL A 61 9.00 3.89 -21.70
N THR A 62 9.41 3.14 -22.71
CA THR A 62 8.52 2.31 -23.54
C THR A 62 8.40 0.88 -23.04
N SER A 63 9.44 0.41 -22.33
CA SER A 63 9.47 -0.92 -21.72
C SER A 63 10.39 -0.93 -20.49
N ALA A 64 10.29 -1.97 -19.67
CA ALA A 64 11.06 -2.11 -18.44
C ALA A 64 11.59 -3.54 -18.28
N ARG A 65 12.85 -3.67 -17.84
CA ARG A 65 13.47 -4.95 -17.47
C ARG A 65 13.01 -5.47 -16.10
N ALA A 66 12.61 -4.58 -15.24
CA ALA A 66 12.03 -4.94 -13.94
C ALA A 66 11.08 -3.85 -13.46
N ILE A 67 9.98 -4.25 -12.84
CA ILE A 67 9.06 -3.36 -12.13
C ILE A 67 8.88 -3.93 -10.73
N LEU A 68 8.95 -3.07 -9.70
CA LEU A 68 8.65 -3.43 -8.31
C LEU A 68 7.55 -2.54 -7.77
N LEU A 69 6.48 -3.15 -7.30
CA LEU A 69 5.42 -2.50 -6.54
C LEU A 69 5.59 -2.88 -5.06
N ASP A 70 5.91 -1.89 -4.21
CA ASP A 70 6.00 -2.03 -2.75
C ASP A 70 4.74 -1.39 -2.15
N LEU A 71 3.74 -2.23 -1.82
CA LEU A 71 2.41 -1.77 -1.44
C LEU A 71 2.35 -1.31 0.02
N GLY A 72 1.29 -0.56 0.34
CA GLY A 72 0.98 -0.12 1.70
C GLY A 72 1.65 1.20 2.08
N VAL A 73 1.96 1.36 3.36
CA VAL A 73 2.45 2.61 3.97
C VAL A 73 3.86 2.45 4.50
N SER A 74 4.66 3.51 4.37
CA SER A 74 6.02 3.55 4.88
C SER A 74 6.06 3.77 6.40
N SER A 75 7.21 3.44 7.00
CA SER A 75 7.48 3.70 8.43
C SER A 75 7.29 5.17 8.79
N TYR A 76 7.77 6.07 7.94
CA TYR A 76 7.59 7.50 8.11
C TYR A 76 6.11 7.91 8.20
N GLN A 77 5.27 7.37 7.30
CA GLN A 77 3.84 7.69 7.30
C GLN A 77 3.17 7.28 8.60
N ILE A 78 3.57 6.13 9.15
CA ILE A 78 3.01 5.61 10.42
C ILE A 78 3.53 6.39 11.63
N GLU A 79 4.82 6.74 11.67
CA GLU A 79 5.47 7.20 12.90
C GLU A 79 5.66 8.71 12.97
N GLU A 80 5.82 9.38 11.83
CA GLU A 80 6.28 10.78 11.82
C GLU A 80 5.33 11.73 11.07
N SER A 81 4.42 11.21 10.24
CA SER A 81 3.64 12.07 9.35
C SER A 81 2.57 12.93 10.05
N GLY A 82 2.11 12.51 11.22
CA GLY A 82 1.02 13.18 11.94
C GLY A 82 -0.34 13.16 11.21
N ARG A 83 -0.50 12.24 10.23
CA ARG A 83 -1.70 12.16 9.36
C ARG A 83 -2.70 11.08 9.78
N GLY A 84 -2.59 10.54 10.97
CA GLY A 84 -3.55 9.56 11.49
C GLY A 84 -3.40 8.14 10.96
N PHE A 85 -2.22 7.76 10.44
CA PHE A 85 -1.92 6.37 10.08
C PHE A 85 -1.67 5.48 11.28
N THR A 86 -1.43 6.06 12.46
CA THR A 86 -1.23 5.35 13.72
C THR A 86 -2.40 5.53 14.67
N PHE A 87 -2.58 4.56 15.55
CA PHE A 87 -3.50 4.64 16.71
C PHE A 87 -2.73 4.70 18.04
N GLN A 88 -1.41 4.85 17.99
CA GLN A 88 -0.55 4.99 19.18
C GLN A 88 -0.53 6.42 19.69
N ALA A 89 -0.81 7.38 18.81
CA ALA A 89 -0.93 8.80 19.13
C ALA A 89 -2.31 9.33 18.74
N VAL A 90 -2.73 10.42 19.37
CA VAL A 90 -3.94 11.15 18.98
C VAL A 90 -3.54 12.17 17.91
N GLU A 91 -3.94 11.90 16.68
CA GLU A 91 -3.62 12.71 15.49
C GLU A 91 -4.91 13.09 14.74
N PRO A 92 -4.87 14.12 13.87
CA PRO A 92 -5.94 14.38 12.92
C PRO A 92 -6.26 13.13 12.09
N LEU A 93 -7.52 12.83 11.86
CA LEU A 93 -7.97 11.65 11.12
C LEU A 93 -7.97 11.94 9.62
N ASP A 94 -6.77 12.04 9.04
CA ASP A 94 -6.55 12.34 7.62
C ASP A 94 -6.41 11.07 6.77
N MET A 95 -5.38 10.27 6.99
CA MET A 95 -5.03 9.02 6.30
C MET A 95 -4.77 9.14 4.79
N ARG A 96 -4.70 10.32 4.21
CA ARG A 96 -4.35 10.49 2.80
C ARG A 96 -2.85 10.25 2.60
N LEU A 97 -2.50 9.46 1.60
CA LEU A 97 -1.12 9.30 1.16
C LEU A 97 -0.62 10.56 0.44
N ASP A 98 -1.47 11.17 -0.38
CA ASP A 98 -1.27 12.49 -0.95
C ASP A 98 -2.15 13.51 -0.23
N PRO A 99 -1.59 14.40 0.60
CA PRO A 99 -2.38 15.42 1.31
C PRO A 99 -3.04 16.43 0.38
N GLY A 100 -2.55 16.58 -0.85
CA GLY A 100 -3.11 17.47 -1.87
C GLY A 100 -4.32 16.91 -2.61
N ALA A 101 -4.65 15.63 -2.43
CA ALA A 101 -5.69 14.97 -3.20
C ALA A 101 -6.71 14.21 -2.33
N GLY A 102 -7.95 14.15 -2.82
CA GLY A 102 -9.01 13.39 -2.17
C GLY A 102 -9.53 13.99 -0.87
N GLU A 103 -10.45 13.29 -0.20
CA GLU A 103 -11.01 13.68 1.09
C GLU A 103 -10.30 12.98 2.26
N PRO A 104 -10.09 13.64 3.41
CA PRO A 104 -9.51 13.00 4.59
C PRO A 104 -10.47 11.97 5.20
N ALA A 105 -9.91 11.02 5.97
CA ALA A 105 -10.67 9.97 6.63
C ALA A 105 -11.80 10.51 7.52
N ALA A 106 -11.58 11.65 8.19
CA ALA A 106 -12.63 12.30 8.98
C ALA A 106 -13.85 12.66 8.13
N ALA A 107 -13.64 13.25 6.94
CA ALA A 107 -14.74 13.61 6.04
C ALA A 107 -15.49 12.36 5.56
N LEU A 108 -14.77 11.34 5.12
CA LEU A 108 -15.32 10.05 4.69
C LEU A 108 -16.16 9.41 5.81
N LEU A 109 -15.61 9.28 7.01
CA LEU A 109 -16.30 8.64 8.15
C LEU A 109 -17.51 9.44 8.64
N ASN A 110 -17.48 10.76 8.55
CA ASN A 110 -18.59 11.61 8.98
C ASN A 110 -19.72 11.68 7.95
N ARG A 111 -19.45 11.41 6.65
CA ARG A 111 -20.41 11.52 5.56
C ARG A 111 -21.10 10.21 5.20
N LEU A 112 -20.35 9.11 5.13
CA LEU A 112 -20.87 7.84 4.59
C LEU A 112 -21.99 7.23 5.45
N PRO A 113 -23.03 6.61 4.87
CA PRO A 113 -24.06 5.87 5.60
C PRO A 113 -23.49 4.63 6.30
N GLU A 114 -24.24 4.14 7.32
CA GLU A 114 -23.81 3.01 8.18
C GLU A 114 -23.49 1.74 7.40
N ASP A 115 -24.28 1.42 6.38
CA ASP A 115 -24.12 0.23 5.55
C ASP A 115 -22.88 0.31 4.65
N GLU A 116 -22.57 1.47 4.09
CA GLU A 116 -21.34 1.67 3.32
C GLU A 116 -20.09 1.58 4.21
N LEU A 117 -20.13 2.17 5.39
CA LEU A 117 -19.04 2.03 6.37
C LEU A 117 -18.86 0.56 6.78
N ALA A 118 -19.94 -0.16 7.01
CA ALA A 118 -19.89 -1.58 7.36
C ALA A 118 -19.27 -2.40 6.22
N ARG A 119 -19.64 -2.10 4.95
CA ARG A 119 -19.06 -2.75 3.78
C ARG A 119 -17.56 -2.49 3.66
N ILE A 120 -17.12 -1.23 3.76
CA ILE A 120 -15.70 -0.85 3.73
C ILE A 120 -14.91 -1.59 4.82
N ILE A 121 -15.38 -1.56 6.06
CA ILE A 121 -14.71 -2.18 7.20
C ILE A 121 -14.64 -3.72 7.04
N PHE A 122 -15.66 -4.34 6.46
CA PHE A 122 -15.68 -5.77 6.21
C PHE A 122 -14.79 -6.16 5.03
N GLU A 123 -14.95 -5.51 3.87
CA GLU A 123 -14.26 -5.89 2.63
C GLU A 123 -12.76 -5.61 2.67
N TYR A 124 -12.36 -4.43 3.18
CA TYR A 124 -10.96 -4.01 3.21
C TYR A 124 -10.24 -4.42 4.50
N GLY A 125 -10.96 -4.47 5.62
CA GLY A 125 -10.37 -4.84 6.91
C GLY A 125 -10.53 -6.32 7.27
N GLU A 126 -11.37 -7.06 6.55
CA GLU A 126 -11.76 -8.43 6.94
C GLU A 126 -12.24 -8.48 8.42
N GLU A 127 -12.98 -7.43 8.87
CA GLU A 127 -13.41 -7.26 10.25
C GLU A 127 -14.82 -7.81 10.45
N VAL A 128 -14.94 -8.87 11.22
CA VAL A 128 -16.21 -9.56 11.45
C VAL A 128 -17.23 -8.73 12.23
N HIS A 129 -16.77 -7.75 13.01
CA HIS A 129 -17.64 -6.84 13.77
C HIS A 129 -17.97 -5.55 12.99
N ALA A 130 -17.77 -5.51 11.68
CA ALA A 130 -17.88 -4.33 10.83
C ALA A 130 -19.19 -3.55 11.02
N ARG A 131 -20.36 -4.22 11.04
CA ARG A 131 -21.67 -3.58 11.26
C ARG A 131 -21.77 -2.90 12.64
N ARG A 132 -21.22 -3.51 13.68
CA ARG A 132 -21.24 -2.93 15.05
C ARG A 132 -20.33 -1.71 15.12
N ILE A 133 -19.17 -1.78 14.47
CA ILE A 133 -18.20 -0.68 14.38
C ILE A 133 -18.79 0.48 13.59
N ALA A 134 -19.36 0.23 12.41
CA ALA A 134 -20.02 1.25 11.59
C ALA A 134 -21.12 1.99 12.37
N ARG A 135 -22.00 1.26 13.06
CA ARG A 135 -23.02 1.85 13.94
C ARG A 135 -22.42 2.70 15.06
N ALA A 136 -21.32 2.26 15.67
CA ALA A 136 -20.64 3.02 16.73
C ALA A 136 -20.00 4.29 16.18
N ILE A 137 -19.42 4.26 14.95
CA ILE A 137 -18.92 5.43 14.25
C ILE A 137 -20.04 6.44 14.03
N VAL A 138 -21.16 6.02 13.41
CA VAL A 138 -22.29 6.92 13.13
C VAL A 138 -22.84 7.58 14.38
N ARG A 139 -22.95 6.83 15.50
CA ARG A 139 -23.43 7.36 16.78
C ARG A 139 -22.49 8.35 17.45
N ARG A 140 -21.19 8.30 17.12
CA ARG A 140 -20.15 9.16 17.73
C ARG A 140 -19.75 10.35 16.89
N ARG A 141 -20.37 10.55 15.74
CA ARG A 141 -20.10 11.70 14.88
C ARG A 141 -20.31 13.03 15.60
N PRO A 142 -19.47 14.04 15.36
CA PRO A 142 -18.36 14.02 14.42
C PRO A 142 -17.08 13.37 14.99
N LEU A 143 -16.35 12.62 14.16
CA LEU A 143 -15.01 12.13 14.46
C LEU A 143 -13.98 13.06 13.84
N ALA A 144 -12.98 13.49 14.59
CA ALA A 144 -11.92 14.38 14.13
C ALA A 144 -10.51 13.77 14.28
N THR A 145 -10.34 12.86 15.24
CA THR A 145 -9.03 12.32 15.62
C THR A 145 -8.99 10.80 15.55
N THR A 146 -7.77 10.25 15.49
CA THR A 146 -7.53 8.79 15.62
C THR A 146 -8.09 8.25 16.94
N GLY A 147 -8.03 9.06 18.00
CA GLY A 147 -8.59 8.71 19.31
C GLY A 147 -10.11 8.49 19.26
N ASP A 148 -10.85 9.31 18.51
CA ASP A 148 -12.30 9.16 18.34
C ASP A 148 -12.64 7.83 17.64
N LEU A 149 -11.90 7.50 16.57
CA LEU A 149 -12.10 6.24 15.85
C LEU A 149 -11.75 5.03 16.73
N VAL A 150 -10.64 5.09 17.47
CA VAL A 150 -10.25 4.04 18.44
C VAL A 150 -11.35 3.85 19.49
N ALA A 151 -11.88 4.94 20.04
CA ALA A 151 -12.95 4.87 21.03
C ALA A 151 -14.24 4.24 20.47
N ALA A 152 -14.60 4.55 19.21
CA ALA A 152 -15.73 3.93 18.54
C ALA A 152 -15.53 2.41 18.38
N VAL A 153 -14.36 1.98 17.90
CA VAL A 153 -14.03 0.56 17.70
C VAL A 153 -14.02 -0.20 19.05
N ARG A 154 -13.32 0.34 20.05
CA ARG A 154 -13.25 -0.28 21.40
C ARG A 154 -14.61 -0.45 22.05
N GLY A 155 -15.51 0.50 21.86
CA GLY A 155 -16.88 0.43 22.35
C GLY A 155 -17.77 -0.56 21.60
N ALA A 156 -17.46 -0.84 20.33
CA ALA A 156 -18.25 -1.73 19.47
C ALA A 156 -17.87 -3.21 19.61
N VAL A 157 -16.58 -3.50 19.78
CA VAL A 157 -16.05 -4.87 19.79
C VAL A 157 -16.01 -5.40 21.23
N PRO A 158 -16.67 -6.54 21.55
CA PRO A 158 -16.62 -7.13 22.88
C PRO A 158 -15.18 -7.45 23.30
N ARG A 159 -14.81 -7.17 24.55
CA ARG A 159 -13.44 -7.40 25.05
C ARG A 159 -12.94 -8.83 24.82
N LYS A 160 -13.79 -9.83 24.95
CA LYS A 160 -13.48 -11.25 24.71
C LYS A 160 -13.11 -11.55 23.24
N ALA A 161 -13.51 -10.68 22.30
CA ALA A 161 -13.22 -10.81 20.87
C ALA A 161 -12.00 -9.98 20.44
N TRP A 162 -11.31 -9.29 21.36
CA TRP A 162 -10.12 -8.52 21.02
C TRP A 162 -8.97 -9.43 20.60
N PRO A 163 -8.27 -9.10 19.51
CA PRO A 163 -7.13 -9.89 19.05
C PRO A 163 -6.01 -9.92 20.11
N ARG A 164 -5.38 -11.08 20.28
CA ARG A 164 -4.28 -11.23 21.27
C ARG A 164 -2.97 -10.55 20.82
N ARG A 165 -2.73 -10.40 19.53
CA ARG A 165 -1.45 -9.94 18.96
C ARG A 165 -1.53 -8.61 18.23
N LEU A 166 -2.73 -8.09 17.97
CA LEU A 166 -2.97 -6.84 17.27
C LEU A 166 -3.86 -5.93 18.11
N HIS A 167 -3.74 -4.63 17.91
CA HIS A 167 -4.69 -3.71 18.50
C HIS A 167 -6.08 -3.90 17.89
N VAL A 168 -7.13 -3.76 18.68
CA VAL A 168 -8.52 -4.00 18.22
C VAL A 168 -8.94 -3.12 17.04
N ALA A 169 -8.36 -1.94 16.91
CA ALA A 169 -8.64 -1.01 15.80
C ALA A 169 -7.83 -1.26 14.53
N THR A 170 -6.83 -2.15 14.54
CA THR A 170 -5.91 -2.34 13.40
C THR A 170 -6.64 -2.55 12.08
N LYS A 171 -7.59 -3.48 12.05
CA LYS A 171 -8.36 -3.81 10.85
C LYS A 171 -9.24 -2.65 10.36
N THR A 172 -9.84 -1.90 11.29
CA THR A 172 -10.66 -0.73 10.96
C THR A 172 -9.80 0.40 10.39
N PHE A 173 -8.63 0.67 10.98
CA PHE A 173 -7.69 1.67 10.46
C PHE A 173 -7.20 1.30 9.07
N GLN A 174 -6.82 0.05 8.85
CA GLN A 174 -6.46 -0.46 7.53
C GLN A 174 -7.59 -0.25 6.51
N ALA A 175 -8.82 -0.63 6.87
CA ALA A 175 -9.97 -0.49 5.98
C ALA A 175 -10.25 0.96 5.58
N VAL A 176 -10.21 1.88 6.55
CA VAL A 176 -10.42 3.31 6.33
C VAL A 176 -9.32 3.88 5.44
N ARG A 177 -8.04 3.56 5.72
CA ARG A 177 -6.90 3.97 4.89
C ARG A 177 -7.06 3.52 3.45
N MET A 178 -7.39 2.25 3.24
CA MET A 178 -7.59 1.68 1.91
C MET A 178 -8.73 2.36 1.16
N ALA A 179 -9.81 2.71 1.85
CA ALA A 179 -10.95 3.42 1.25
C ALA A 179 -10.59 4.86 0.88
N VAL A 180 -9.93 5.61 1.79
CA VAL A 180 -9.48 6.99 1.54
C VAL A 180 -8.58 7.08 0.31
N ASN A 181 -7.73 6.07 0.12
CA ASN A 181 -6.69 6.08 -0.91
C ASN A 181 -7.03 5.27 -2.17
N ASP A 182 -8.20 4.61 -2.21
CA ASP A 182 -8.58 3.66 -3.27
C ASP A 182 -7.47 2.65 -3.62
N GLU A 183 -6.84 2.08 -2.59
CA GLU A 183 -5.65 1.23 -2.78
C GLU A 183 -5.96 -0.02 -3.61
N THR A 184 -7.13 -0.63 -3.42
CA THR A 184 -7.54 -1.84 -4.16
C THR A 184 -7.92 -1.58 -5.61
N GLY A 185 -8.64 -0.48 -5.88
CA GLY A 185 -9.01 -0.09 -7.22
C GLY A 185 -7.79 0.25 -8.06
N ALA A 186 -6.89 1.06 -7.49
CA ALA A 186 -5.63 1.42 -8.11
C ALA A 186 -4.76 0.18 -8.40
N LEU A 187 -4.62 -0.76 -7.44
CA LEU A 187 -3.82 -1.98 -7.62
C LEU A 187 -4.36 -2.84 -8.78
N ARG A 188 -5.67 -3.08 -8.83
CA ARG A 188 -6.29 -3.88 -9.90
C ARG A 188 -6.04 -3.30 -11.30
N GLN A 189 -6.05 -1.99 -11.42
CA GLN A 189 -5.84 -1.30 -12.70
C GLN A 189 -4.35 -1.21 -13.07
N THR A 190 -3.46 -1.12 -12.08
CA THR A 190 -2.00 -0.99 -12.32
C THR A 190 -1.33 -2.29 -12.71
N LEU A 191 -1.74 -3.43 -12.14
CA LEU A 191 -1.10 -4.72 -12.42
C LEU A 191 -1.05 -5.07 -13.92
N PRO A 192 -2.16 -4.94 -14.69
CA PRO A 192 -2.10 -5.16 -16.15
C PRO A 192 -1.21 -4.16 -16.87
N GLN A 193 -1.22 -2.88 -16.47
CA GLN A 193 -0.35 -1.86 -17.05
C GLN A 193 1.13 -2.18 -16.81
N ALA A 194 1.48 -2.59 -15.58
CA ALA A 194 2.84 -2.97 -15.23
C ALA A 194 3.32 -4.19 -16.02
N ALA A 195 2.46 -5.22 -16.16
CA ALA A 195 2.78 -6.39 -16.95
C ALA A 195 3.02 -6.05 -18.43
N ALA A 196 2.17 -5.20 -19.01
CA ALA A 196 2.30 -4.78 -20.42
C ALA A 196 3.59 -3.97 -20.71
N LEU A 197 4.15 -3.31 -19.70
CA LEU A 197 5.42 -2.57 -19.82
C LEU A 197 6.66 -3.47 -19.74
N LEU A 198 6.57 -4.74 -19.40
CA LEU A 198 7.72 -5.62 -19.30
C LEU A 198 8.29 -5.97 -20.67
N ASP A 199 9.61 -5.96 -20.80
CA ASP A 199 10.30 -6.62 -21.90
C ASP A 199 10.13 -8.16 -21.81
N SER A 200 10.41 -8.88 -22.91
CA SER A 200 10.50 -10.33 -22.90
C SER A 200 11.57 -10.81 -21.90
N GLY A 201 11.25 -11.76 -21.04
CA GLY A 201 12.08 -12.23 -19.93
C GLY A 201 12.18 -11.26 -18.73
N ALA A 202 11.48 -10.13 -18.77
CA ALA A 202 11.47 -9.15 -17.67
C ALA A 202 10.47 -9.54 -16.56
N ARG A 203 10.62 -8.92 -15.38
CA ARG A 203 9.91 -9.33 -14.16
C ARG A 203 9.14 -8.19 -13.51
N LEU A 204 7.93 -8.50 -13.05
CA LEU A 204 7.13 -7.68 -12.16
C LEU A 204 7.13 -8.32 -10.76
N GLY A 205 7.77 -7.67 -9.79
CA GLY A 205 7.68 -8.01 -8.37
C GLY A 205 6.60 -7.19 -7.68
N VAL A 206 5.79 -7.82 -6.83
CA VAL A 206 4.80 -7.14 -6.01
C VAL A 206 4.93 -7.60 -4.55
N ILE A 207 5.23 -6.66 -3.65
CA ILE A 207 5.27 -6.90 -2.20
C ILE A 207 3.94 -6.45 -1.61
N SER A 208 3.20 -7.38 -1.01
CA SER A 208 1.96 -7.14 -0.30
C SER A 208 2.12 -7.41 1.20
N PHE A 209 1.36 -6.70 2.04
CA PHE A 209 1.46 -6.79 3.50
C PHE A 209 0.20 -7.33 4.17
N HIS A 210 -0.87 -7.55 3.43
CA HIS A 210 -2.10 -8.17 3.95
C HIS A 210 -2.78 -9.06 2.92
N SER A 211 -3.71 -9.91 3.41
CA SER A 211 -4.42 -10.93 2.62
C SER A 211 -5.20 -10.36 1.43
N GLY A 212 -5.76 -9.16 1.57
CA GLY A 212 -6.53 -8.51 0.50
C GLY A 212 -5.68 -8.16 -0.71
N GLU A 213 -4.53 -7.51 -0.50
CA GLU A 213 -3.55 -7.21 -1.57
C GLU A 213 -3.04 -8.49 -2.22
N ASP A 214 -2.55 -9.44 -1.41
CA ASP A 214 -2.01 -10.71 -1.90
C ASP A 214 -3.02 -11.48 -2.76
N ARG A 215 -4.31 -11.45 -2.38
CA ARG A 215 -5.40 -12.06 -3.15
C ARG A 215 -5.57 -11.42 -4.52
N ILE A 216 -5.53 -10.08 -4.58
CA ILE A 216 -5.64 -9.33 -5.84
C ILE A 216 -4.47 -9.69 -6.76
N VAL A 217 -3.23 -9.61 -6.25
CA VAL A 217 -2.02 -9.93 -7.03
C VAL A 217 -2.07 -11.36 -7.55
N LYS A 218 -2.35 -12.35 -6.68
CA LYS A 218 -2.48 -13.76 -7.04
C LYS A 218 -3.53 -14.00 -8.14
N GLN A 219 -4.72 -13.40 -7.99
CA GLN A 219 -5.79 -13.56 -8.97
C GLN A 219 -5.43 -12.96 -10.32
N THR A 220 -4.83 -11.76 -10.31
CA THR A 220 -4.39 -11.09 -11.53
C THR A 220 -3.28 -11.87 -12.24
N PHE A 221 -2.25 -12.32 -11.52
CA PHE A 221 -1.16 -13.11 -12.12
C PHE A 221 -1.68 -14.39 -12.74
N ARG A 222 -2.58 -15.09 -12.05
CA ARG A 222 -3.21 -16.32 -12.57
C ARG A 222 -4.09 -16.10 -13.81
N SER A 223 -4.60 -14.89 -14.03
CA SER A 223 -5.38 -14.59 -15.22
C SER A 223 -4.52 -14.24 -16.45
N MET A 224 -3.20 -14.08 -16.29
CA MET A 224 -2.26 -13.64 -17.33
C MET A 224 -1.41 -14.78 -17.92
N THR A 225 -1.82 -16.03 -17.84
CA THR A 225 -1.00 -17.22 -18.13
C THR A 225 -0.57 -17.39 -19.60
N ALA A 226 -1.15 -16.65 -20.54
CA ALA A 226 -0.83 -16.82 -21.96
C ALA A 226 0.57 -16.27 -22.34
N GLU A 227 0.97 -15.14 -21.71
CA GLU A 227 2.22 -14.44 -22.03
C GLU A 227 3.15 -14.33 -20.81
N TYR A 228 2.70 -14.78 -19.64
CA TYR A 228 3.40 -14.59 -18.37
C TYR A 228 3.39 -15.86 -17.53
N ALA A 229 4.43 -16.04 -16.71
CA ALA A 229 4.51 -17.11 -15.71
C ALA A 229 4.77 -16.52 -14.32
N GLU A 230 4.03 -16.96 -13.31
CA GLU A 230 4.36 -16.68 -11.90
C GLU A 230 5.55 -17.56 -11.49
N LEU A 231 6.62 -16.94 -10.96
CA LEU A 231 7.82 -17.67 -10.56
C LEU A 231 7.63 -18.35 -9.20
N GLU A 232 8.07 -19.61 -9.12
CA GLU A 232 8.03 -20.38 -7.89
C GLU A 232 9.37 -20.30 -7.11
N PRO A 233 9.38 -20.37 -5.77
CA PRO A 233 8.20 -20.53 -4.89
C PRO A 233 7.38 -19.23 -4.77
N SER A 234 6.03 -19.35 -4.77
CA SER A 234 5.13 -18.18 -4.68
C SER A 234 4.04 -18.38 -3.63
N PRO A 235 3.86 -17.42 -2.71
CA PRO A 235 4.69 -16.22 -2.53
C PRO A 235 5.99 -16.52 -1.79
N LEU A 236 7.03 -15.73 -2.06
CA LEU A 236 8.20 -15.65 -1.20
C LEU A 236 7.81 -14.89 0.10
N THR A 237 8.23 -15.42 1.23
CA THR A 237 7.99 -14.84 2.56
C THR A 237 9.30 -14.59 3.29
N PRO A 238 9.38 -13.59 4.19
CA PRO A 238 10.60 -13.26 4.91
C PRO A 238 11.06 -14.42 5.81
N GLY A 239 12.36 -14.61 5.88
CA GLY A 239 12.99 -15.55 6.82
C GLY A 239 12.95 -15.06 8.28
N VAL A 240 13.25 -15.96 9.20
CA VAL A 240 13.22 -15.67 10.66
C VAL A 240 14.16 -14.51 11.02
N ASP A 241 15.35 -14.48 10.41
CA ASP A 241 16.36 -13.46 10.71
C ASP A 241 15.97 -12.09 10.13
N GLU A 242 15.34 -12.07 8.95
CA GLU A 242 14.77 -10.85 8.39
C GLU A 242 13.66 -10.28 9.28
N VAL A 243 12.76 -11.13 9.77
CA VAL A 243 11.68 -10.71 10.67
C VAL A 243 12.23 -10.20 12.01
N ARG A 244 13.34 -10.77 12.50
CA ARG A 244 14.02 -10.28 13.72
C ARG A 244 14.63 -8.89 13.50
N ALA A 245 15.29 -8.68 12.36
CA ALA A 245 15.92 -7.40 12.02
C ALA A 245 14.86 -6.33 11.64
N ASN A 246 13.78 -6.74 10.96
CA ASN A 246 12.68 -5.89 10.54
C ASN A 246 11.31 -6.52 10.85
N PRO A 247 10.76 -6.30 12.07
CA PRO A 247 9.47 -6.88 12.47
C PRO A 247 8.30 -6.54 11.54
N ARG A 248 8.39 -5.45 10.75
CA ARG A 248 7.36 -5.04 9.78
C ARG A 248 7.33 -5.95 8.54
N ALA A 249 8.45 -6.61 8.21
CA ALA A 249 8.48 -7.58 7.13
C ALA A 249 7.65 -8.84 7.41
N ARG A 250 7.28 -9.11 8.67
CA ARG A 250 6.61 -10.36 9.09
C ARG A 250 5.41 -10.76 8.23
N SER A 251 4.64 -9.80 7.73
CA SER A 251 3.45 -10.05 6.89
C SER A 251 3.72 -9.88 5.40
N ALA A 252 4.94 -9.52 5.02
CA ALA A 252 5.30 -9.30 3.63
C ALA A 252 5.22 -10.60 2.83
N LYS A 253 4.71 -10.48 1.60
CA LYS A 253 4.66 -11.55 0.60
C LYS A 253 5.09 -10.96 -0.73
N LEU A 254 6.15 -11.50 -1.30
CA LEU A 254 6.60 -11.14 -2.63
C LEU A 254 6.09 -12.17 -3.64
N ARG A 255 5.35 -11.71 -4.66
CA ARG A 255 5.04 -12.48 -5.86
C ARG A 255 5.76 -11.90 -7.06
N VAL A 256 6.24 -12.75 -7.93
CA VAL A 256 6.99 -12.36 -9.11
C VAL A 256 6.34 -12.96 -10.35
N LEU A 257 6.01 -12.12 -11.32
CA LEU A 257 5.53 -12.48 -12.64
C LEU A 257 6.64 -12.23 -13.66
N GLU A 258 6.94 -13.19 -14.51
CA GLU A 258 7.90 -13.05 -15.60
C GLU A 258 7.15 -13.04 -16.94
N ARG A 259 7.49 -12.11 -17.84
CA ARG A 259 7.02 -12.14 -19.21
C ARG A 259 7.77 -13.21 -19.99
N LEU A 260 7.04 -14.13 -20.62
CA LEU A 260 7.62 -15.21 -21.43
C LEU A 260 8.25 -14.64 -22.72
N GLN A 261 9.14 -15.43 -23.33
CA GLN A 261 9.81 -15.05 -24.58
C GLN A 261 8.88 -15.20 -25.77
#